data_39b73c64578453a2dcb9b48668fcbcc9
#
_entry.id   39b73c64578453a2dcb9b48668fcbcc9
#
_cell.length_a   1.000
_cell.length_b   1.000
_cell.length_c   1.000
_cell.angle_alpha   90.00
_cell.angle_beta   90.00
_cell.angle_gamma   90.00
#
_symmetry.space_group_name_H-M   'P 1'
#
loop_
_entity.id
_entity.type
_entity.pdbx_description
1 polymer ?
#
loop_
_entity_poly.entity_id
_entity_poly.type
_entity_poly.pdbx_seq_one_letter_code
_entity_poly.pdbx_strand_id
1 'polypeptide(L)'
;AVYFGEGGIFNSAHHGQYIIDMTTTSPTLAKKLCKKGTAIGLHVLDAPVTGGDTGAKNATLSILVGGEKEDFQAMRPVFEGMGTNINYMGPAGSGQHAKMANQIMIAGTLSGVCEAPTYAKAKGLDLQTVLDSVSTGAAGSKQLDTFGPKILAGDYAPGFFLKHFVKDMKIALTEANMSNL
;
A
#
# COMPACT_ATOMS: atom_id res chain seq x y z
N ALA A 1 2.26 20.53 -4.84
CA ALA A 1 3.56 20.91 -5.39
C ALA A 1 3.93 20.04 -6.57
N VAL A 2 4.13 18.70 -6.40
CA VAL A 2 4.69 17.79 -7.44
C VAL A 2 3.92 17.83 -8.77
N TYR A 3 2.60 17.78 -8.75
CA TYR A 3 1.78 17.75 -9.97
C TYR A 3 1.38 19.11 -10.48
N PHE A 4 0.93 20.02 -9.58
CA PHE A 4 0.23 21.26 -9.94
C PHE A 4 1.04 22.54 -9.63
N GLY A 5 2.23 22.41 -9.01
CA GLY A 5 3.07 23.55 -8.69
C GLY A 5 3.72 24.14 -9.95
N GLU A 6 4.30 25.32 -9.81
CA GLU A 6 5.21 25.88 -10.81
C GLU A 6 6.35 24.87 -11.06
N GLY A 7 6.58 24.48 -12.32
CA GLY A 7 7.48 23.37 -12.67
C GLY A 7 6.98 21.97 -12.32
N GLY A 8 5.71 21.80 -11.94
CA GLY A 8 5.10 20.50 -11.65
C GLY A 8 4.90 19.66 -12.91
N ILE A 9 4.70 18.36 -12.72
CA ILE A 9 4.61 17.36 -13.82
C ILE A 9 3.62 17.80 -14.90
N PHE A 10 2.43 18.30 -14.53
CA PHE A 10 1.40 18.67 -15.50
C PHE A 10 1.74 19.92 -16.35
N ASN A 11 2.69 20.74 -15.91
CA ASN A 11 3.14 21.89 -16.68
C ASN A 11 4.17 21.52 -17.74
N SER A 12 4.81 20.34 -17.60
CA SER A 12 5.87 19.86 -18.51
C SER A 12 5.43 18.65 -19.32
N ALA A 13 4.27 18.06 -19.00
CA ALA A 13 3.76 16.89 -19.69
C ALA A 13 3.19 17.23 -21.07
N HIS A 14 3.32 16.29 -22.01
CA HIS A 14 2.84 16.42 -23.39
C HIS A 14 1.59 15.59 -23.60
N HIS A 15 0.72 16.03 -24.49
CA HIS A 15 -0.49 15.29 -24.89
C HIS A 15 -0.18 13.82 -25.25
N GLY A 16 -1.01 12.89 -24.76
CA GLY A 16 -0.84 11.44 -24.94
C GLY A 16 0.16 10.79 -23.99
N GLN A 17 0.78 11.55 -23.08
CA GLN A 17 1.74 11.00 -22.12
C GLN A 17 1.02 10.29 -20.97
N TYR A 18 1.59 9.17 -20.48
CA TYR A 18 1.11 8.44 -19.32
C TYR A 18 1.74 8.97 -18.04
N ILE A 19 0.91 9.21 -17.03
CA ILE A 19 1.30 9.58 -15.68
C ILE A 19 0.83 8.47 -14.75
N ILE A 20 1.76 7.79 -14.09
CA ILE A 20 1.47 6.68 -13.18
C ILE A 20 1.92 7.08 -11.78
N ASP A 21 0.97 7.29 -10.87
CA ASP A 21 1.27 7.58 -9.47
C ASP A 21 1.32 6.27 -8.67
N MET A 22 2.52 5.80 -8.36
CA MET A 22 2.75 4.59 -7.57
C MET A 22 2.86 4.87 -6.06
N THR A 23 2.62 6.10 -5.64
CA THR A 23 2.65 6.48 -4.21
C THR A 23 1.36 6.07 -3.50
N THR A 24 1.41 5.94 -2.17
CA THR A 24 0.20 5.85 -1.35
C THR A 24 -0.28 7.25 -0.99
N THR A 25 -1.38 7.65 -1.64
CA THR A 25 -2.02 8.95 -1.46
C THR A 25 -3.55 8.79 -1.28
N SER A 26 -4.29 9.90 -1.16
CA SER A 26 -5.74 9.79 -1.02
C SER A 26 -6.43 9.44 -2.34
N PRO A 27 -7.47 8.59 -2.34
CA PRO A 27 -8.33 8.35 -3.49
C PRO A 27 -8.89 9.65 -4.10
N THR A 28 -9.24 10.62 -3.25
CA THR A 28 -9.71 11.94 -3.68
C THR A 28 -8.65 12.69 -4.50
N LEU A 29 -7.36 12.62 -4.11
CA LEU A 29 -6.28 13.22 -4.90
C LEU A 29 -6.09 12.48 -6.23
N ALA A 30 -6.12 11.15 -6.22
CA ALA A 30 -6.01 10.35 -7.44
C ALA A 30 -7.11 10.70 -8.46
N LYS A 31 -8.37 10.81 -8.03
CA LYS A 31 -9.49 11.27 -8.86
C LYS A 31 -9.25 12.68 -9.43
N LYS A 32 -8.72 13.59 -8.59
CA LYS A 32 -8.39 14.96 -9.02
C LYS A 32 -7.26 14.98 -10.05
N LEU A 33 -6.23 14.16 -9.87
CA LEU A 33 -5.13 14.01 -10.82
C LEU A 33 -5.63 13.50 -12.17
N CYS A 34 -6.42 12.42 -12.15
CA CYS A 34 -7.03 11.86 -13.37
C CYS A 34 -7.87 12.91 -14.10
N LYS A 35 -8.84 13.53 -13.41
CA LYS A 35 -9.73 14.55 -14.02
C LYS A 35 -8.94 15.70 -14.67
N LYS A 36 -7.91 16.21 -14.00
CA LYS A 36 -7.12 17.33 -14.52
C LYS A 36 -6.16 16.90 -15.63
N GLY A 37 -5.55 15.71 -15.51
CA GLY A 37 -4.67 15.18 -16.53
C GLY A 37 -5.43 14.87 -17.83
N THR A 38 -6.56 14.19 -17.74
CA THR A 38 -7.42 13.90 -18.92
C THR A 38 -7.88 15.18 -19.62
N ALA A 39 -8.18 16.24 -18.88
CA ALA A 39 -8.59 17.52 -19.44
C ALA A 39 -7.51 18.19 -20.32
N ILE A 40 -6.25 17.81 -20.16
CA ILE A 40 -5.11 18.28 -20.98
C ILE A 40 -4.51 17.16 -21.84
N GLY A 41 -5.27 16.07 -22.03
CA GLY A 41 -4.90 14.98 -22.94
C GLY A 41 -3.85 14.02 -22.39
N LEU A 42 -3.71 13.89 -21.06
CA LEU A 42 -2.85 12.90 -20.42
C LEU A 42 -3.65 11.65 -20.05
N HIS A 43 -2.96 10.51 -20.00
CA HIS A 43 -3.42 9.26 -19.43
C HIS A 43 -2.94 9.15 -17.98
N VAL A 44 -3.84 9.00 -17.02
CA VAL A 44 -3.47 9.05 -15.59
C VAL A 44 -3.95 7.81 -14.85
N LEU A 45 -3.02 7.10 -14.22
CA LEU A 45 -3.29 5.92 -13.39
C LEU A 45 -2.80 6.14 -11.96
N ASP A 46 -3.59 5.71 -10.97
CA ASP A 46 -3.14 5.49 -9.61
C ASP A 46 -2.78 4.01 -9.43
N ALA A 47 -1.54 3.75 -9.04
CA ALA A 47 -0.99 2.39 -9.02
C ALA A 47 -0.20 2.13 -7.73
N PRO A 48 -0.80 2.33 -6.52
CA PRO A 48 -0.11 2.03 -5.28
C PRO A 48 0.26 0.55 -5.19
N VAL A 49 1.31 0.26 -4.41
CA VAL A 49 1.94 -1.05 -4.36
C VAL A 49 1.94 -1.65 -2.95
N THR A 50 2.06 -2.97 -2.88
CA THR A 50 2.38 -3.70 -1.65
C THR A 50 3.46 -4.75 -1.94
N GLY A 51 4.31 -5.04 -0.93
CA GLY A 51 5.49 -5.91 -1.05
C GLY A 51 6.75 -5.29 -0.44
N GLY A 52 6.69 -4.00 -0.04
CA GLY A 52 7.79 -3.29 0.61
C GLY A 52 8.99 -3.09 -0.32
N ASP A 53 10.12 -2.74 0.29
CA ASP A 53 11.39 -2.53 -0.42
C ASP A 53 11.95 -3.83 -1.02
N THR A 54 11.75 -4.95 -0.35
CA THR A 54 12.13 -6.28 -0.84
C THR A 54 11.37 -6.63 -2.11
N GLY A 55 10.05 -6.40 -2.13
CA GLY A 55 9.23 -6.60 -3.33
C GLY A 55 9.66 -5.71 -4.48
N ALA A 56 10.02 -4.45 -4.20
CA ALA A 56 10.51 -3.54 -5.21
C ALA A 56 11.86 -3.97 -5.79
N LYS A 57 12.81 -4.37 -4.95
CA LYS A 57 14.14 -4.86 -5.38
C LYS A 57 14.07 -6.12 -6.23
N ASN A 58 13.13 -7.00 -5.93
CA ASN A 58 12.99 -8.30 -6.58
C ASN A 58 11.96 -8.31 -7.72
N ALA A 59 11.36 -7.15 -8.06
CA ALA A 59 10.26 -7.03 -9.02
C ALA A 59 9.08 -7.98 -8.72
N THR A 60 8.73 -8.15 -7.45
CA THR A 60 7.65 -9.02 -6.97
C THR A 60 6.51 -8.25 -6.31
N LEU A 61 6.36 -6.97 -6.64
CA LEU A 61 5.28 -6.15 -6.08
C LEU A 61 3.91 -6.66 -6.49
N SER A 62 2.93 -6.47 -5.60
CA SER A 62 1.53 -6.41 -6.01
C SER A 62 1.19 -4.95 -6.32
N ILE A 63 0.65 -4.70 -7.51
CA ILE A 63 0.31 -3.37 -8.03
C ILE A 63 -1.19 -3.27 -8.19
N LEU A 64 -1.80 -2.27 -7.53
CA LEU A 64 -3.24 -2.08 -7.44
C LEU A 64 -3.63 -0.88 -8.30
N VAL A 65 -4.10 -1.13 -9.54
CA VAL A 65 -4.22 -0.06 -10.54
C VAL A 65 -5.65 0.46 -10.65
N GLY A 66 -5.82 1.78 -10.50
CA GLY A 66 -7.05 2.52 -10.78
C GLY A 66 -6.85 3.48 -11.96
N GLY A 67 -7.90 3.68 -12.75
CA GLY A 67 -7.91 4.56 -13.92
C GLY A 67 -8.73 4.00 -15.08
N GLU A 68 -8.52 4.46 -16.29
CA GLU A 68 -9.16 3.89 -17.47
C GLU A 68 -8.60 2.50 -17.77
N LYS A 69 -9.48 1.58 -18.14
CA LYS A 69 -9.12 0.16 -18.35
C LYS A 69 -8.16 -0.01 -19.54
N GLU A 70 -8.35 0.78 -20.55
CA GLU A 70 -7.52 0.82 -21.76
C GLU A 70 -6.10 1.28 -21.42
N ASP A 71 -5.96 2.30 -20.58
CA ASP A 71 -4.68 2.80 -20.09
C ASP A 71 -3.95 1.75 -19.23
N PHE A 72 -4.69 1.05 -18.35
CA PHE A 72 -4.15 -0.07 -17.60
C PHE A 72 -3.59 -1.15 -18.53
N GLN A 73 -4.34 -1.53 -19.58
CA GLN A 73 -3.90 -2.54 -20.54
C GLN A 73 -2.66 -2.10 -21.31
N ALA A 74 -2.61 -0.84 -21.74
CA ALA A 74 -1.46 -0.27 -22.44
C ALA A 74 -0.20 -0.25 -21.57
N MET A 75 -0.35 0.03 -20.26
CA MET A 75 0.80 0.13 -19.33
C MET A 75 1.12 -1.20 -18.63
N ARG A 76 0.37 -2.25 -18.86
CA ARG A 76 0.61 -3.58 -18.26
C ARG A 76 2.07 -4.06 -18.42
N PRO A 77 2.71 -3.96 -19.60
CA PRO A 77 4.12 -4.38 -19.76
C PRO A 77 5.09 -3.61 -18.86
N VAL A 78 4.79 -2.33 -18.56
CA VAL A 78 5.58 -1.52 -17.62
C VAL A 78 5.45 -2.06 -16.20
N PHE A 79 4.23 -2.39 -15.77
CA PHE A 79 3.97 -2.96 -14.44
C PHE A 79 4.62 -4.35 -14.28
N GLU A 80 4.63 -5.17 -15.33
CA GLU A 80 5.24 -6.51 -15.34
C GLU A 80 6.76 -6.47 -15.10
N GLY A 81 7.42 -5.35 -15.41
CA GLY A 81 8.82 -5.12 -15.05
C GLY A 81 9.07 -4.83 -13.56
N MET A 82 8.01 -4.60 -12.75
CA MET A 82 8.12 -4.20 -11.35
C MET A 82 7.39 -5.13 -10.38
N GLY A 83 6.47 -5.94 -10.87
CA GLY A 83 5.63 -6.79 -10.01
C GLY A 83 5.11 -8.02 -10.72
N THR A 84 4.66 -8.99 -9.92
CA THR A 84 4.13 -10.26 -10.38
C THR A 84 2.62 -10.39 -10.19
N ASN A 85 2.02 -9.51 -9.38
CA ASN A 85 0.58 -9.52 -9.10
C ASN A 85 -0.01 -8.14 -9.46
N ILE A 86 -0.52 -8.01 -10.69
CA ILE A 86 -0.94 -6.73 -11.25
C ILE A 86 -2.44 -6.78 -11.51
N ASN A 87 -3.19 -5.97 -10.78
CA ASN A 87 -4.65 -6.03 -10.80
C ASN A 87 -5.29 -4.68 -11.08
N TYR A 88 -6.24 -4.68 -12.00
CA TYR A 88 -7.13 -3.55 -12.24
C TYR A 88 -8.20 -3.50 -11.16
N MET A 89 -8.26 -2.39 -10.42
CA MET A 89 -9.18 -2.21 -9.29
C MET A 89 -10.44 -1.43 -9.67
N GLY A 90 -10.47 -0.80 -10.85
CA GLY A 90 -11.60 0.01 -11.28
C GLY A 90 -11.19 1.42 -11.71
N PRO A 91 -12.13 2.37 -11.78
CA PRO A 91 -11.85 3.75 -12.21
C PRO A 91 -10.87 4.46 -11.27
N ALA A 92 -10.44 5.67 -11.66
CA ALA A 92 -9.46 6.47 -10.92
C ALA A 92 -9.79 6.58 -9.42
N GLY A 93 -8.78 6.34 -8.59
CA GLY A 93 -8.86 6.27 -7.13
C GLY A 93 -9.14 4.87 -6.58
N SER A 94 -9.54 3.90 -7.41
CA SER A 94 -9.82 2.53 -6.95
C SER A 94 -8.55 1.80 -6.49
N GLY A 95 -7.41 2.06 -7.10
CA GLY A 95 -6.12 1.55 -6.63
C GLY A 95 -5.80 2.04 -5.21
N GLN A 96 -6.01 3.33 -4.95
CA GLN A 96 -5.81 3.91 -3.62
C GLN A 96 -6.82 3.38 -2.60
N HIS A 97 -8.10 3.18 -2.95
CA HIS A 97 -9.07 2.53 -2.06
C HIS A 97 -8.65 1.09 -1.73
N ALA A 98 -8.22 0.32 -2.71
CA ALA A 98 -7.69 -1.03 -2.48
C ALA A 98 -6.45 -1.00 -1.57
N LYS A 99 -5.57 0.01 -1.74
CA LYS A 99 -4.44 0.22 -0.82
C LYS A 99 -4.89 0.55 0.59
N MET A 100 -5.94 1.33 0.79
CA MET A 100 -6.46 1.61 2.14
C MET A 100 -6.99 0.33 2.79
N ALA A 101 -7.72 -0.51 2.07
CA ALA A 101 -8.16 -1.82 2.56
C ALA A 101 -6.95 -2.69 2.97
N ASN A 102 -5.89 -2.75 2.15
CA ASN A 102 -4.65 -3.44 2.50
C ASN A 102 -4.03 -2.89 3.80
N GLN A 103 -3.96 -1.57 3.97
CA GLN A 103 -3.36 -0.96 5.16
C GLN A 103 -4.20 -1.20 6.43
N ILE A 104 -5.52 -1.21 6.33
CA ILE A 104 -6.42 -1.57 7.44
C ILE A 104 -6.18 -3.01 7.89
N MET A 105 -6.05 -3.96 6.97
CA MET A 105 -5.72 -5.35 7.30
C MET A 105 -4.35 -5.47 7.97
N ILE A 106 -3.34 -4.74 7.49
CA ILE A 106 -2.02 -4.69 8.11
C ILE A 106 -2.12 -4.12 9.53
N ALA A 107 -2.91 -3.07 9.76
CA ALA A 107 -3.08 -2.48 11.08
C ALA A 107 -3.61 -3.50 12.10
N GLY A 108 -4.67 -4.23 11.73
CA GLY A 108 -5.24 -5.27 12.60
C GLY A 108 -4.26 -6.38 12.93
N THR A 109 -3.59 -6.94 11.92
CA THR A 109 -2.61 -8.03 12.14
C THR A 109 -1.37 -7.55 12.89
N LEU A 110 -0.86 -6.37 12.61
CA LEU A 110 0.32 -5.82 13.30
C LEU A 110 0.05 -5.53 14.77
N SER A 111 -1.14 -4.99 15.12
CA SER A 111 -1.54 -4.81 16.51
C SER A 111 -1.50 -6.13 17.27
N GLY A 112 -2.11 -7.19 16.71
CA GLY A 112 -2.10 -8.52 17.32
C GLY A 112 -0.68 -9.08 17.50
N VAL A 113 0.19 -8.90 16.51
CA VAL A 113 1.60 -9.33 16.58
C VAL A 113 2.40 -8.57 17.63
N CYS A 114 2.04 -7.34 17.97
CA CYS A 114 2.69 -6.58 19.03
C CYS A 114 2.11 -6.91 20.44
N GLU A 115 0.80 -7.09 20.55
CA GLU A 115 0.11 -7.25 21.80
C GLU A 115 0.17 -8.68 22.34
N ALA A 116 0.02 -9.69 21.49
CA ALA A 116 0.01 -11.10 21.89
C ALA A 116 1.33 -11.54 22.54
N PRO A 117 2.53 -11.21 22.04
CA PRO A 117 3.80 -11.49 22.71
C PRO A 117 3.90 -10.83 24.09
N THR A 118 3.41 -9.61 24.22
CA THR A 118 3.39 -8.88 25.51
C THR A 118 2.52 -9.62 26.53
N TYR A 119 1.33 -10.06 26.11
CA TYR A 119 0.44 -10.86 26.94
C TYR A 119 1.08 -12.19 27.34
N ALA A 120 1.62 -12.93 26.36
CA ALA A 120 2.27 -14.24 26.61
C ALA A 120 3.42 -14.12 27.63
N LYS A 121 4.27 -13.13 27.46
CA LYS A 121 5.37 -12.83 28.39
C LYS A 121 4.86 -12.50 29.80
N ALA A 122 3.80 -11.70 29.92
CA ALA A 122 3.20 -11.35 31.21
C ALA A 122 2.57 -12.57 31.93
N LYS A 123 2.24 -13.63 31.19
CA LYS A 123 1.74 -14.91 31.73
C LYS A 123 2.82 -15.95 31.95
N GLY A 124 4.10 -15.61 31.77
CA GLY A 124 5.22 -16.52 31.97
C GLY A 124 5.33 -17.62 30.91
N LEU A 125 4.70 -17.44 29.74
CA LEU A 125 4.80 -18.40 28.63
C LEU A 125 6.15 -18.24 27.89
N ASP A 126 6.67 -19.34 27.40
CA ASP A 126 7.82 -19.29 26.50
C ASP A 126 7.39 -18.71 25.13
N LEU A 127 7.97 -17.56 24.82
CA LEU A 127 7.52 -16.77 23.68
C LEU A 127 7.80 -17.45 22.32
N GLN A 128 8.95 -18.17 22.22
CA GLN A 128 9.28 -18.93 21.02
C GLN A 128 8.22 -20.00 20.76
N THR A 129 7.94 -20.81 21.78
CA THR A 129 6.94 -21.89 21.70
C THR A 129 5.54 -21.35 21.36
N VAL A 130 5.15 -20.21 21.94
CA VAL A 130 3.85 -19.59 21.63
C VAL A 130 3.81 -19.18 20.16
N LEU A 131 4.77 -18.42 19.67
CA LEU A 131 4.76 -17.91 18.28
C LEU A 131 4.82 -19.04 17.25
N ASP A 132 5.66 -20.07 17.49
CA ASP A 132 5.73 -21.26 16.63
C ASP A 132 4.38 -22.00 16.56
N SER A 133 3.70 -22.12 17.70
CA SER A 133 2.43 -22.82 17.79
C SER A 133 1.28 -22.10 17.07
N VAL A 134 1.22 -20.75 17.18
CA VAL A 134 0.12 -19.99 16.61
C VAL A 134 0.32 -19.58 15.16
N SER A 135 1.56 -19.59 14.68
CA SER A 135 1.89 -19.18 13.30
C SER A 135 1.28 -20.10 12.23
N THR A 136 1.10 -21.38 12.55
CA THR A 136 0.53 -22.39 11.65
C THR A 136 -1.00 -22.44 11.67
N GLY A 137 -1.62 -21.73 12.60
CA GLY A 137 -3.08 -21.69 12.79
C GLY A 137 -3.72 -20.41 12.25
N ALA A 138 -4.95 -20.17 12.69
CA ALA A 138 -5.75 -19.01 12.26
C ALA A 138 -5.14 -17.64 12.63
N ALA A 139 -4.22 -17.58 13.57
CA ALA A 139 -3.48 -16.37 13.95
C ALA A 139 -2.27 -16.10 13.04
N GLY A 140 -1.92 -17.05 12.15
CA GLY A 140 -0.83 -16.90 11.20
C GLY A 140 -1.06 -15.70 10.25
N SER A 141 0.00 -14.97 9.96
CA SER A 141 -0.07 -13.83 9.05
C SER A 141 1.32 -13.44 8.56
N LYS A 142 1.37 -12.76 7.41
CA LYS A 142 2.65 -12.21 6.89
C LYS A 142 3.33 -11.27 7.89
N GLN A 143 2.56 -10.58 8.72
CA GLN A 143 3.10 -9.72 9.78
C GLN A 143 3.76 -10.57 10.87
N LEU A 144 3.13 -11.66 11.28
CA LEU A 144 3.71 -12.59 12.26
C LEU A 144 4.99 -13.24 11.72
N ASP A 145 4.97 -13.73 10.48
CA ASP A 145 6.15 -14.33 9.84
C ASP A 145 7.34 -13.36 9.75
N THR A 146 7.04 -12.08 9.50
CA THR A 146 8.07 -11.05 9.33
C THR A 146 8.60 -10.52 10.67
N PHE A 147 7.71 -10.25 11.62
CA PHE A 147 8.06 -9.55 12.86
C PHE A 147 8.20 -10.47 14.07
N GLY A 148 7.61 -11.65 14.07
CA GLY A 148 7.78 -12.62 15.15
C GLY A 148 9.25 -12.95 15.45
N PRO A 149 10.05 -13.37 14.46
CA PRO A 149 11.48 -13.62 14.64
C PRO A 149 12.26 -12.37 15.11
N LYS A 150 11.90 -11.18 14.63
CA LYS A 150 12.52 -9.93 15.05
C LYS A 150 12.22 -9.60 16.52
N ILE A 151 10.98 -9.79 16.95
CA ILE A 151 10.56 -9.58 18.35
C ILE A 151 11.33 -10.52 19.27
N LEU A 152 11.47 -11.80 18.89
CA LEU A 152 12.25 -12.79 19.65
C LEU A 152 13.73 -12.40 19.77
N ALA A 153 14.31 -11.89 18.68
CA ALA A 153 15.69 -11.43 18.65
C ALA A 153 15.92 -10.05 19.31
N GLY A 154 14.87 -9.33 19.70
CA GLY A 154 14.96 -7.95 20.17
C GLY A 154 15.38 -6.97 19.06
N ASP A 155 15.17 -7.34 17.79
CA ASP A 155 15.47 -6.48 16.63
C ASP A 155 14.27 -5.56 16.33
N TYR A 156 14.39 -4.32 16.71
CA TYR A 156 13.41 -3.26 16.42
C TYR A 156 13.87 -2.29 15.32
N ALA A 157 14.84 -2.69 14.51
CA ALA A 157 15.27 -1.90 13.36
C ALA A 157 14.13 -1.67 12.38
N PRO A 158 13.93 -0.45 11.87
CA PRO A 158 12.80 -0.10 11.02
C PRO A 158 12.88 -0.80 9.66
N GLY A 159 11.79 -1.46 9.24
CA GLY A 159 11.57 -1.92 7.87
C GLY A 159 10.68 -0.96 7.10
N PHE A 160 9.62 -0.47 7.75
CA PHE A 160 8.71 0.54 7.23
C PHE A 160 8.49 1.62 8.28
N PHE A 161 8.65 2.88 7.90
CA PHE A 161 8.56 3.98 8.87
C PHE A 161 7.14 4.14 9.40
N LEU A 162 6.99 4.13 10.71
CA LEU A 162 5.71 4.31 11.40
C LEU A 162 4.98 5.60 10.95
N LYS A 163 5.71 6.69 10.70
CA LYS A 163 5.12 7.94 10.21
C LYS A 163 4.35 7.77 8.89
N HIS A 164 4.80 6.89 7.99
CA HIS A 164 4.10 6.60 6.74
C HIS A 164 2.85 5.76 7.00
N PHE A 165 2.92 4.80 7.92
CA PHE A 165 1.77 4.01 8.33
C PHE A 165 0.68 4.87 8.99
N VAL A 166 1.07 5.79 9.88
CA VAL A 166 0.14 6.76 10.48
C VAL A 166 -0.50 7.66 9.42
N LYS A 167 0.26 8.09 8.42
CA LYS A 167 -0.29 8.82 7.27
C LYS A 167 -1.34 7.99 6.54
N ASP A 168 -1.06 6.71 6.27
CA ASP A 168 -1.99 5.81 5.57
C ASP A 168 -3.27 5.61 6.38
N MET A 169 -3.17 5.41 7.69
CA MET A 169 -4.35 5.29 8.58
C MET A 169 -5.19 6.57 8.63
N LYS A 170 -4.56 7.75 8.58
CA LYS A 170 -5.29 9.03 8.49
C LYS A 170 -6.05 9.15 7.17
N ILE A 171 -5.49 8.69 6.05
CA ILE A 171 -6.18 8.66 4.77
C ILE A 171 -7.38 7.70 4.86
N ALA A 172 -7.18 6.48 5.37
CA ALA A 172 -8.23 5.49 5.52
C ALA A 172 -9.39 6.02 6.39
N LEU A 173 -9.08 6.66 7.52
CA LEU A 173 -10.07 7.24 8.41
C LEU A 173 -10.85 8.39 7.73
N THR A 174 -10.16 9.24 6.97
CA THR A 174 -10.81 10.32 6.21
C THR A 174 -11.81 9.75 5.20
N GLU A 175 -11.41 8.75 4.42
CA GLU A 175 -12.27 8.13 3.40
C GLU A 175 -13.43 7.33 4.05
N ALA A 176 -13.20 6.68 5.19
CA ALA A 176 -14.25 6.01 5.97
C ALA A 176 -15.31 7.00 6.45
N ASN A 177 -14.90 8.12 7.05
CA ASN A 177 -15.82 9.18 7.48
C ASN A 177 -16.65 9.75 6.33
N MET A 178 -16.05 9.93 5.14
CA MET A 178 -16.78 10.37 3.93
C MET A 178 -17.80 9.34 3.44
N SER A 179 -17.64 8.08 3.85
CA SER A 179 -18.53 6.96 3.49
C SER A 179 -19.50 6.57 4.62
N ASN A 180 -19.52 7.33 5.72
CA ASN A 180 -20.31 7.07 6.93
C ASN A 180 -20.02 5.70 7.58
N LEU A 181 -18.76 5.27 7.58
CA LEU A 181 -18.25 4.06 8.22
C LEU A 181 -17.64 4.39 9.59
#